data_16ae5b33eaca21a1712c06e01c06a2ef
#
_entry.id   16ae5b33eaca21a1712c06e01c06a2ef
#
_cell.length_a   1.000
_cell.length_b   1.000
_cell.length_c   1.000
_cell.angle_alpha   90.00
_cell.angle_beta   90.00
_cell.angle_gamma   90.00
#
_symmetry.space_group_name_H-M   'P 1'
#
loop_
_entity.id
_entity.type
_entity.pdbx_description
1 polymer ?
#
loop_
_entity_poly.entity_id
_entity_poly.type
_entity_poly.pdbx_seq_one_letter_code
_entity_poly.pdbx_strand_id
1 'polypeptide(L)'
;DWSMGVSRIVRGRDLLRSTAIQLWIQRHCRESGQSHDAAWRNKTMGAIRKPPFFAHLPLIDGSDGRRMAKRFNSLDMGALRASGTRPQEVIGRCAWLLGVLPEATPVEAKDLIGAFSFTALHEYRDDRILDTEM
;
A
#
# COMPACT_ATOMS: atom_id res chain seq x y z
N ASP A 1 7.07 -3.88 12.34
CA ASP A 1 5.89 -3.02 12.51
C ASP A 1 5.49 -2.94 13.98
N TRP A 2 5.37 -4.07 14.65
CA TRP A 2 4.82 -4.11 16.00
C TRP A 2 5.72 -3.46 17.04
N SER A 3 7.02 -3.77 17.06
CA SER A 3 8.01 -3.16 17.95
C SER A 3 8.11 -1.64 17.77
N MET A 4 7.83 -1.15 16.56
CA MET A 4 7.84 0.26 16.22
C MET A 4 6.51 0.97 16.56
N GLY A 5 5.48 0.24 16.98
CA GLY A 5 4.17 0.80 17.27
C GLY A 5 3.36 1.25 16.05
N VAL A 6 3.64 0.67 14.89
CA VAL A 6 2.88 0.95 13.66
C VAL A 6 1.44 0.50 13.84
N SER A 7 0.50 1.41 13.66
CA SER A 7 -0.94 1.19 13.85
C SER A 7 -1.72 1.06 12.54
N ARG A 8 -1.16 1.51 11.42
CA ARG A 8 -1.77 1.44 10.08
C ARG A 8 -0.75 1.00 9.06
N ILE A 9 -1.11 0.03 8.23
CA ILE A 9 -0.26 -0.53 7.16
C ILE A 9 -1.05 -0.50 5.86
N VAL A 10 -0.52 0.22 4.86
CA VAL A 10 -1.07 0.29 3.52
C VAL A 10 -0.08 -0.34 2.56
N ARG A 11 -0.53 -1.30 1.75
CA ARG A 11 0.33 -2.03 0.82
C ARG A 11 -0.47 -2.68 -0.32
N GLY A 12 0.20 -3.24 -1.32
CA GLY A 12 -0.46 -3.93 -2.41
C GLY A 12 -1.18 -5.22 -1.96
N ARG A 13 -2.25 -5.58 -2.63
CA ARG A 13 -3.06 -6.78 -2.33
C ARG A 13 -2.32 -8.10 -2.57
N ASP A 14 -1.20 -8.07 -3.30
CA ASP A 14 -0.29 -9.21 -3.43
C ASP A 14 0.26 -9.70 -2.10
N LEU A 15 0.32 -8.83 -1.10
CA LEU A 15 0.75 -9.15 0.24
C LEU A 15 -0.40 -9.59 1.17
N LEU A 16 -1.62 -9.79 0.68
CA LEU A 16 -2.76 -10.19 1.49
C LEU A 16 -2.50 -11.54 2.19
N ARG A 17 -1.97 -12.51 1.46
CA ARG A 17 -1.55 -13.81 2.02
C ARG A 17 -0.46 -13.66 3.09
N SER A 18 0.54 -12.83 2.80
CA SER A 18 1.62 -12.55 3.74
C SER A 18 1.11 -11.87 5.00
N THR A 19 0.07 -11.04 4.89
CA THR A 19 -0.58 -10.40 6.05
C THR A 19 -1.15 -11.44 6.99
N ALA A 20 -1.88 -12.44 6.48
CA ALA A 20 -2.45 -13.50 7.30
C ALA A 20 -1.35 -14.29 8.04
N ILE A 21 -0.27 -14.64 7.34
CA ILE A 21 0.88 -15.34 7.94
C ILE A 21 1.55 -14.47 9.01
N GLN A 22 1.77 -13.20 8.73
CA GLN A 22 2.39 -12.26 9.67
C GLN A 22 1.54 -12.08 10.94
N LEU A 23 0.22 -11.95 10.80
CA LEU A 23 -0.69 -11.86 11.93
C LEU A 23 -0.69 -13.15 12.77
N TRP A 24 -0.65 -14.31 12.10
CA TRP A 24 -0.55 -15.60 12.77
C TRP A 24 0.75 -15.73 13.56
N ILE A 25 1.90 -15.39 12.97
CA ILE A 25 3.21 -15.40 13.65
C ILE A 25 3.18 -14.43 14.84
N GLN A 26 2.70 -13.21 14.65
CA GLN A 26 2.60 -12.20 15.70
C GLN A 26 1.77 -12.69 16.87
N ARG A 27 0.64 -13.34 16.61
CA ARG A 27 -0.21 -13.95 17.63
C ARG A 27 0.52 -15.03 18.41
N HIS A 28 1.18 -15.97 17.73
CA HIS A 28 1.93 -17.06 18.35
C HIS A 28 3.11 -16.56 19.18
N CYS A 29 3.86 -15.58 18.69
CA CYS A 29 4.93 -14.96 19.46
C CYS A 29 4.45 -14.28 20.73
N ARG A 30 3.20 -13.79 20.76
CA ARG A 30 2.57 -13.22 21.95
C ARG A 30 2.17 -14.28 22.95
N GLU A 31 1.54 -15.33 22.48
CA GLU A 31 0.99 -16.41 23.32
C GLU A 31 2.10 -17.27 23.95
N SER A 32 3.19 -17.48 23.22
CA SER A 32 4.30 -18.33 23.67
C SER A 32 5.23 -17.66 24.70
N GLY A 33 5.18 -16.33 24.83
CA GLY A 33 6.10 -15.59 25.72
C GLY A 33 7.59 -15.74 25.35
N GLN A 34 7.89 -16.39 24.23
CA GLN A 34 9.24 -16.72 23.75
C GLN A 34 9.90 -15.55 23.04
N SER A 35 9.98 -14.41 23.69
CA SER A 35 10.89 -13.37 23.25
C SER A 35 12.22 -13.53 23.99
N HIS A 36 13.28 -13.82 23.27
CA HIS A 36 14.64 -13.87 23.81
C HIS A 36 15.17 -12.49 24.24
N ASP A 37 14.48 -11.43 23.88
CA ASP A 37 14.85 -10.06 24.22
C ASP A 37 13.97 -9.52 25.36
N ALA A 38 14.58 -9.35 26.55
CA ALA A 38 13.90 -8.81 27.73
C ALA A 38 13.40 -7.37 27.50
N ALA A 39 14.12 -6.57 26.71
CA ALA A 39 13.71 -5.22 26.37
C ALA A 39 12.45 -5.23 25.48
N TRP A 40 12.34 -6.19 24.58
CA TRP A 40 11.15 -6.41 23.75
C TRP A 40 9.95 -6.84 24.60
N ARG A 41 10.16 -7.73 25.58
CA ARG A 41 9.14 -8.24 26.51
C ARG A 41 8.54 -7.11 27.35
N ASN A 42 9.38 -6.28 27.95
CA ASN A 42 8.94 -5.15 28.79
C ASN A 42 8.20 -4.07 27.99
N LYS A 43 8.58 -3.85 26.73
CA LYS A 43 7.96 -2.85 25.86
C LYS A 43 6.64 -3.32 25.26
N THR A 44 6.43 -4.62 25.10
CA THR A 44 5.25 -5.20 24.46
C THR A 44 4.22 -5.78 25.43
N MET A 45 4.62 -6.26 26.61
CA MET A 45 3.68 -6.79 27.61
C MET A 45 2.90 -5.70 28.37
N GLY A 46 3.39 -4.45 28.39
CA GLY A 46 2.70 -3.35 29.09
C GLY A 46 1.48 -2.78 28.38
N ALA A 47 1.26 -3.10 27.09
CA ALA A 47 0.06 -2.71 26.37
C ALA A 47 -0.36 -3.86 25.45
N ILE A 48 -1.55 -4.41 25.68
CA ILE A 48 -2.24 -5.28 24.71
C ILE A 48 -2.52 -4.41 23.48
N ARG A 49 -1.55 -4.31 22.60
CA ARG A 49 -1.71 -3.53 21.36
C ARG A 49 -2.63 -4.32 20.43
N LYS A 50 -3.67 -3.66 19.99
CA LYS A 50 -4.50 -4.15 18.90
C LYS A 50 -3.61 -4.39 17.66
N PRO A 51 -3.92 -5.41 16.85
CA PRO A 51 -3.21 -5.58 15.57
C PRO A 51 -3.36 -4.31 14.74
N PRO A 52 -2.37 -3.98 13.90
CA PRO A 52 -2.47 -2.84 13.00
C PRO A 52 -3.68 -2.98 12.09
N PHE A 53 -4.25 -1.85 11.70
CA PHE A 53 -5.19 -1.80 10.59
C PHE A 53 -4.42 -2.04 9.29
N PHE A 54 -4.92 -2.94 8.43
CA PHE A 54 -4.34 -3.21 7.12
C PHE A 54 -5.29 -2.72 6.02
N ALA A 55 -4.75 -1.98 5.07
CA ALA A 55 -5.40 -1.68 3.82
C ALA A 55 -4.58 -2.28 2.67
N HIS A 56 -5.24 -3.05 1.80
CA HIS A 56 -4.63 -3.65 0.62
C HIS A 56 -5.17 -2.95 -0.63
N LEU A 57 -4.28 -2.27 -1.33
CA LEU A 57 -4.61 -1.54 -2.55
C LEU A 57 -4.64 -2.49 -3.75
N PRO A 58 -5.47 -2.23 -4.76
CA PRO A 58 -5.42 -2.94 -6.04
C PRO A 58 -4.03 -2.78 -6.67
N LEU A 59 -3.68 -3.73 -7.51
CA LEU A 59 -2.45 -3.69 -8.27
C LEU A 59 -2.66 -2.99 -9.60
N ILE A 60 -1.56 -2.64 -10.24
CA ILE A 60 -1.58 -2.03 -11.57
C ILE A 60 -0.96 -3.04 -12.53
N ASP A 61 -1.74 -3.39 -13.55
CA ASP A 61 -1.33 -4.24 -14.65
C ASP A 61 -1.12 -3.40 -15.91
N GLY A 62 -0.26 -3.85 -16.80
CA GLY A 62 -0.10 -3.26 -18.12
C GLY A 62 -1.30 -3.55 -19.03
N SER A 63 -1.37 -2.88 -20.16
CA SER A 63 -2.39 -3.11 -21.20
C SER A 63 -2.39 -4.55 -21.75
N ASP A 64 -1.26 -5.25 -21.62
CA ASP A 64 -1.11 -6.67 -21.95
C ASP A 64 -1.66 -7.63 -20.89
N GLY A 65 -2.28 -7.11 -19.82
CA GLY A 65 -2.79 -7.88 -18.69
C GLY A 65 -1.71 -8.48 -17.79
N ARG A 66 -0.44 -8.12 -18.02
CA ARG A 66 0.67 -8.56 -17.16
C ARG A 66 0.92 -7.56 -16.07
N ARG A 67 1.28 -8.08 -14.91
CA ARG A 67 1.66 -7.26 -13.77
C ARG A 67 2.83 -6.33 -14.13
N MET A 68 2.68 -5.06 -13.84
CA MET A 68 3.79 -4.12 -13.95
C MET A 68 4.91 -4.52 -12.99
N ALA A 69 5.98 -5.07 -13.52
CA ALA A 69 7.16 -5.47 -12.75
C ALA A 69 8.41 -4.84 -13.36
N LYS A 70 9.37 -4.48 -12.54
CA LYS A 70 10.65 -3.87 -12.95
C LYS A 70 11.38 -4.60 -14.09
N ARG A 71 11.09 -5.89 -14.29
CA ARG A 71 11.72 -6.74 -15.33
C ARG A 71 11.17 -6.52 -16.75
N PHE A 72 10.05 -5.83 -16.90
CA PHE A 72 9.33 -5.70 -18.18
C PHE A 72 9.24 -4.25 -18.67
N ASN A 73 10.28 -3.46 -18.44
CA ASN A 73 10.29 -2.04 -18.87
C ASN A 73 9.10 -1.25 -18.33
N SER A 74 8.58 -1.67 -17.17
CA SER A 74 7.49 -1.00 -16.50
C SER A 74 7.90 0.42 -16.12
N LEU A 75 6.95 1.29 -16.08
CA LEU A 75 7.06 2.72 -15.76
C LEU A 75 7.99 2.92 -14.54
N ASP A 76 9.21 3.35 -14.80
CA ASP A 76 10.18 3.67 -13.76
C ASP A 76 10.04 5.16 -13.40
N MET A 77 9.96 5.46 -12.11
CA MET A 77 9.89 6.83 -11.62
C MET A 77 11.09 7.68 -12.05
N GLY A 78 12.26 7.04 -12.25
CA GLY A 78 13.46 7.68 -12.79
C GLY A 78 13.27 8.10 -14.24
N ALA A 79 12.68 7.23 -15.06
CA ALA A 79 12.38 7.51 -16.47
C ALA A 79 11.33 8.62 -16.59
N LEU A 80 10.27 8.58 -15.79
CA LEU A 80 9.26 9.66 -15.76
C LEU A 80 9.87 10.99 -15.38
N ARG A 81 10.75 11.01 -14.39
CA ARG A 81 11.48 12.23 -14.02
C ARG A 81 12.37 12.73 -15.16
N ALA A 82 13.07 11.84 -15.85
CA ALA A 82 13.94 12.18 -16.97
C ALA A 82 13.15 12.72 -18.18
N SER A 83 11.92 12.24 -18.39
CA SER A 83 11.01 12.77 -19.43
C SER A 83 10.35 14.11 -19.04
N GLY A 84 10.59 14.62 -17.84
CA GLY A 84 10.01 15.87 -17.36
C GLY A 84 8.61 15.75 -16.77
N THR A 85 8.12 14.53 -16.55
CA THR A 85 6.82 14.30 -15.89
C THR A 85 6.82 14.87 -14.48
N ARG A 86 5.87 15.72 -14.17
CA ARG A 86 5.75 16.38 -12.86
C ARG A 86 5.16 15.42 -11.82
N PRO A 87 5.55 15.54 -10.53
CA PRO A 87 4.99 14.71 -9.46
C PRO A 87 3.46 14.76 -9.39
N GLN A 88 2.85 15.93 -9.65
CA GLN A 88 1.41 16.13 -9.62
C GLN A 88 0.67 15.32 -10.69
N GLU A 89 1.29 15.09 -11.84
CA GLU A 89 0.73 14.26 -12.92
C GLU A 89 0.69 12.78 -12.50
N VAL A 90 1.76 12.31 -11.85
CA VAL A 90 1.83 10.94 -11.31
C VAL A 90 0.81 10.76 -10.20
N ILE A 91 0.70 11.71 -9.27
CA ILE A 91 -0.25 11.67 -8.15
C ILE A 91 -1.69 11.66 -8.68
N GLY A 92 -2.01 12.54 -9.64
CA GLY A 92 -3.33 12.62 -10.24
C GLY A 92 -3.73 11.31 -10.94
N ARG A 93 -2.80 10.69 -11.66
CA ARG A 93 -3.02 9.39 -12.30
C ARG A 93 -3.23 8.28 -11.28
N CYS A 94 -2.44 8.23 -10.22
CA CYS A 94 -2.66 7.29 -9.12
C CYS A 94 -4.02 7.49 -8.44
N ALA A 95 -4.43 8.73 -8.22
CA ALA A 95 -5.70 9.05 -7.60
C ALA A 95 -6.88 8.64 -8.50
N TRP A 96 -6.77 8.84 -9.81
CA TRP A 96 -7.75 8.36 -10.78
C TRP A 96 -7.83 6.83 -10.81
N LEU A 97 -6.70 6.13 -10.87
CA LEU A 97 -6.66 4.67 -10.82
C LEU A 97 -7.27 4.10 -9.54
N LEU A 98 -7.18 4.83 -8.43
CA LEU A 98 -7.81 4.44 -7.17
C LEU A 98 -9.29 4.84 -7.08
N GLY A 99 -9.84 5.53 -8.08
CA GLY A 99 -11.21 6.02 -8.07
C GLY A 99 -11.45 7.22 -7.14
N VAL A 100 -10.38 7.90 -6.70
CA VAL A 100 -10.46 9.12 -5.88
C VAL A 100 -10.80 10.33 -6.74
N LEU A 101 -10.30 10.34 -7.98
CA LEU A 101 -10.62 11.36 -8.99
C LEU A 101 -11.36 10.74 -10.17
N PRO A 102 -12.28 11.47 -10.81
CA PRO A 102 -13.01 10.99 -11.98
C PRO A 102 -12.11 10.90 -13.23
N GLU A 103 -11.02 11.65 -13.27
CA GLU A 103 -10.07 11.70 -14.37
C GLU A 103 -8.63 11.96 -13.89
N ALA A 104 -7.63 11.66 -14.72
CA ALA A 104 -6.21 11.77 -14.38
C ALA A 104 -5.71 13.22 -14.50
N THR A 105 -6.21 14.13 -13.69
CA THR A 105 -5.77 15.52 -13.64
C THR A 105 -4.59 15.71 -12.68
N PRO A 106 -3.61 16.56 -12.99
CA PRO A 106 -2.51 16.87 -12.09
C PRO A 106 -3.03 17.47 -10.76
N VAL A 107 -2.57 16.93 -9.63
CA VAL A 107 -3.04 17.35 -8.31
C VAL A 107 -1.93 17.21 -7.26
N GLU A 108 -1.94 18.06 -6.26
CA GLU A 108 -1.08 17.92 -5.09
C GLU A 108 -1.61 16.84 -4.13
N ALA A 109 -0.72 16.04 -3.55
CA ALA A 109 -1.13 14.98 -2.61
C ALA A 109 -1.95 15.52 -1.42
N LYS A 110 -1.64 16.72 -0.95
CA LYS A 110 -2.36 17.38 0.15
C LYS A 110 -3.84 17.65 -0.16
N ASP A 111 -4.15 17.93 -1.42
CA ASP A 111 -5.50 18.28 -1.86
C ASP A 111 -6.41 17.04 -1.96
N LEU A 112 -5.81 15.85 -2.00
CA LEU A 112 -6.52 14.58 -2.01
C LEU A 112 -6.93 14.08 -0.61
N ILE A 113 -6.37 14.65 0.47
CA ILE A 113 -6.60 14.15 1.83
C ILE A 113 -8.08 14.17 2.19
N GLY A 114 -8.80 15.22 1.81
CA GLY A 114 -10.25 15.35 2.09
C GLY A 114 -11.14 14.48 1.20
N ALA A 115 -10.68 14.14 0.01
CA ALA A 115 -11.43 13.32 -0.95
C ALA A 115 -11.19 11.81 -0.77
N PHE A 116 -10.10 11.43 -0.09
CA PHE A 116 -9.73 10.03 0.06
C PHE A 116 -10.61 9.31 1.08
N SER A 117 -11.15 8.15 0.69
CA SER A 117 -11.88 7.25 1.57
C SER A 117 -11.50 5.79 1.32
N PHE A 118 -11.22 5.05 2.39
CA PHE A 118 -11.05 3.60 2.28
C PHE A 118 -12.34 2.89 1.88
N THR A 119 -13.49 3.46 2.14
CA THR A 119 -14.79 2.90 1.73
C THR A 119 -14.91 2.83 0.22
N ALA A 120 -14.50 3.88 -0.49
CA ALA A 120 -14.49 3.91 -1.96
C ALA A 120 -13.58 2.81 -2.55
N LEU A 121 -12.47 2.48 -1.90
CA LEU A 121 -11.58 1.40 -2.34
C LEU A 121 -12.22 0.00 -2.21
N HIS A 122 -13.17 -0.19 -1.31
CA HIS A 122 -13.88 -1.47 -1.17
C HIS A 122 -14.84 -1.76 -2.32
N GLU A 123 -15.32 -0.75 -3.00
CA GLU A 123 -16.20 -0.88 -4.16
C GLU A 123 -15.44 -1.33 -5.41
N TYR A 124 -14.16 -1.04 -5.47
CA TYR A 124 -13.28 -1.33 -6.60
C TYR A 124 -12.27 -2.42 -6.23
N ARG A 125 -12.66 -3.69 -6.33
CA ARG A 125 -11.83 -4.83 -5.93
C ARG A 125 -10.85 -5.32 -6.98
N ASP A 126 -11.04 -4.92 -8.23
CA ASP A 126 -10.24 -5.42 -9.34
C ASP A 126 -8.92 -4.65 -9.50
N ASP A 127 -7.92 -5.31 -10.08
CA ASP A 127 -6.67 -4.66 -10.45
C ASP A 127 -6.93 -3.66 -11.57
N ARG A 128 -6.08 -2.63 -11.63
CA ARG A 128 -6.21 -1.54 -12.58
C ARG A 128 -5.33 -1.79 -13.78
N ILE A 129 -5.83 -1.47 -14.95
CA ILE A 129 -5.05 -1.49 -16.19
C ILE A 129 -4.52 -0.08 -16.44
N LEU A 130 -3.22 0.02 -16.63
CA LEU A 130 -2.57 1.25 -17.05
C LEU A 130 -2.22 1.13 -18.52
N ASP A 131 -2.91 1.89 -19.37
CA ASP A 131 -2.48 2.08 -20.76
C ASP A 131 -1.21 2.92 -20.78
N THR A 132 -0.19 2.37 -21.41
CA THR A 132 1.19 2.91 -21.41
C THR A 132 1.39 4.09 -22.37
N GLU A 133 0.33 4.61 -22.97
CA GLU A 133 0.41 5.86 -23.75
C GLU A 133 0.51 7.06 -22.80
N MET A 134 1.76 7.37 -22.44
CA MET A 134 2.16 8.64 -21.82
C MET A 134 3.14 9.36 -22.71
#